data_b475daf115a277d7e9c37455ac983402
#
_entry.id   b475daf115a277d7e9c37455ac983402
#
_cell.length_a   1.000
_cell.length_b   1.000
_cell.length_c   1.000
_cell.angle_alpha   90.00
_cell.angle_beta   90.00
_cell.angle_gamma   90.00
#
_symmetry.space_group_name_H-M   'P 1'
#
loop_
_entity.id
_entity.type
_entity.pdbx_description
1 polymer ?
#
loop_
_entity_poly.entity_id
_entity_poly.type
_entity_poly.pdbx_seq_one_letter_code
_entity_poly.pdbx_strand_id
1 'polypeptide(L)'
;FPELKEYAGTISTSIVVIIVTFLSIIFGELIPKKLGLIRSEKIARNVARPMNLISSLFYPFVWLLSGITSLIFKIFNIKKPTDTAVTEEEIKAMITEGSEHGSIDEDEKQIIERVFHLGDRNITSLMTHRTDIIWLDVNDTVEEVKKKLNEVVFSTYPVCDGVIDEIKGLVYVKDLLKCDPSKKLESIIKPALFVPENNKAYQLLEKIKSSKIHTCFIVNEYGTLEGMITLNDIMEAIVGDVPQAGQDE
;
A
#
# COMPACT_ATOMS: atom_id res chain seq x y z
N PHE A 1 -10.47 -58.33 43.77
CA PHE A 1 -9.34 -58.71 42.94
C PHE A 1 -8.05 -58.60 43.80
N PRO A 2 -7.53 -59.68 44.35
CA PRO A 2 -6.37 -59.66 45.25
C PRO A 2 -5.09 -59.14 44.62
N GLU A 3 -4.90 -59.30 43.32
CA GLU A 3 -3.72 -58.86 42.57
C GLU A 3 -3.62 -57.32 42.40
N LEU A 4 -4.74 -56.59 42.52
CA LEU A 4 -4.72 -55.13 42.45
C LEU A 4 -4.36 -54.45 43.79
N LYS A 5 -4.27 -55.19 44.87
CA LYS A 5 -3.97 -54.64 46.20
C LYS A 5 -2.55 -54.09 46.31
N GLU A 6 -1.63 -54.70 45.60
CA GLU A 6 -0.21 -54.28 45.54
C GLU A 6 -0.01 -52.98 44.79
N TYR A 7 -0.84 -52.72 43.80
CA TYR A 7 -0.79 -51.48 42.96
C TYR A 7 -1.81 -50.42 43.40
N ALA A 8 -2.69 -50.69 44.36
CA ALA A 8 -3.74 -49.79 44.78
C ALA A 8 -3.23 -48.42 45.25
N GLY A 9 -2.11 -48.38 45.94
CA GLY A 9 -1.46 -47.14 46.38
C GLY A 9 -0.95 -46.29 45.21
N THR A 10 -0.28 -46.91 44.27
CA THR A 10 0.26 -46.25 43.10
C THR A 10 -0.85 -45.71 42.17
N ILE A 11 -1.91 -46.54 41.97
CA ILE A 11 -3.06 -46.13 41.12
C ILE A 11 -3.82 -44.96 41.75
N SER A 12 -4.09 -45.03 43.09
CA SER A 12 -4.78 -43.93 43.75
C SER A 12 -4.01 -42.61 43.74
N THR A 13 -2.68 -42.67 43.98
CA THR A 13 -1.81 -41.49 43.90
C THR A 13 -1.79 -40.92 42.50
N SER A 14 -1.66 -41.77 41.47
CA SER A 14 -1.68 -41.33 40.07
C SER A 14 -3.02 -40.64 39.70
N ILE A 15 -4.16 -41.17 40.11
CA ILE A 15 -5.46 -40.55 39.88
C ILE A 15 -5.56 -39.19 40.57
N VAL A 16 -5.13 -39.10 41.84
CA VAL A 16 -5.15 -37.82 42.57
C VAL A 16 -4.24 -36.79 41.90
N VAL A 17 -3.03 -37.16 41.48
CA VAL A 17 -2.11 -36.26 40.78
C VAL A 17 -2.72 -35.77 39.45
N ILE A 18 -3.33 -36.66 38.68
CA ILE A 18 -4.00 -36.29 37.42
C ILE A 18 -5.13 -35.30 37.68
N ILE A 19 -6.01 -35.57 38.66
CA ILE A 19 -7.13 -34.67 38.99
C ILE A 19 -6.61 -33.32 39.49
N VAL A 20 -5.65 -33.29 40.39
CA VAL A 20 -5.08 -32.04 40.91
C VAL A 20 -4.39 -31.24 39.81
N THR A 21 -3.61 -31.91 38.94
CA THR A 21 -2.99 -31.24 37.80
C THR A 21 -4.03 -30.65 36.84
N PHE A 22 -5.06 -31.41 36.51
CA PHE A 22 -6.14 -30.97 35.64
C PHE A 22 -6.87 -29.75 36.23
N LEU A 23 -7.25 -29.81 37.52
CA LEU A 23 -7.87 -28.68 38.20
C LEU A 23 -6.94 -27.45 38.26
N SER A 24 -5.65 -27.66 38.51
CA SER A 24 -4.65 -26.58 38.53
C SER A 24 -4.53 -25.88 37.17
N ILE A 25 -4.53 -26.61 36.08
CA ILE A 25 -4.49 -26.06 34.74
C ILE A 25 -5.77 -25.25 34.45
N ILE A 26 -6.93 -25.81 34.77
CA ILE A 26 -8.22 -25.13 34.52
C ILE A 26 -8.32 -23.84 35.34
N PHE A 27 -8.16 -23.94 36.67
CA PHE A 27 -8.39 -22.79 37.56
C PHE A 27 -7.18 -21.85 37.64
N GLY A 28 -5.97 -22.36 37.45
CA GLY A 28 -4.73 -21.58 37.52
C GLY A 28 -4.38 -20.86 36.22
N GLU A 29 -4.73 -21.41 35.06
CA GLU A 29 -4.31 -20.87 33.77
C GLU A 29 -5.49 -20.57 32.83
N LEU A 30 -6.31 -21.58 32.48
CA LEU A 30 -7.29 -21.44 31.41
C LEU A 30 -8.41 -20.44 31.74
N ILE A 31 -8.98 -20.52 32.96
CA ILE A 31 -10.05 -19.62 33.37
C ILE A 31 -9.57 -18.17 33.50
N PRO A 32 -8.45 -17.87 34.19
CA PRO A 32 -7.94 -16.49 34.27
C PRO A 32 -7.60 -15.90 32.91
N LYS A 33 -6.97 -16.69 32.00
CA LYS A 33 -6.64 -16.27 30.64
C LYS A 33 -7.90 -15.93 29.84
N LYS A 34 -8.91 -16.81 29.87
CA LYS A 34 -10.17 -16.59 29.14
C LYS A 34 -10.94 -15.41 29.68
N LEU A 35 -11.00 -15.22 31.00
CA LEU A 35 -11.60 -14.05 31.62
C LEU A 35 -10.89 -12.76 31.24
N GLY A 36 -9.55 -12.79 31.20
CA GLY A 36 -8.72 -11.67 30.76
C GLY A 36 -9.03 -11.21 29.34
N LEU A 37 -9.25 -12.14 28.42
CA LEU A 37 -9.63 -11.85 27.03
C LEU A 37 -11.06 -11.29 26.89
N ILE A 38 -12.04 -11.86 27.62
CA ILE A 38 -13.45 -11.47 27.50
C ILE A 38 -13.77 -10.14 28.19
N ARG A 39 -13.09 -9.82 29.30
CA ARG A 39 -13.36 -8.63 30.13
C ARG A 39 -12.08 -7.87 30.47
N SER A 40 -11.22 -7.68 29.48
CA SER A 40 -9.89 -7.09 29.61
C SER A 40 -9.89 -5.76 30.37
N GLU A 41 -10.77 -4.83 30.04
CA GLU A 41 -10.84 -3.51 30.67
C GLU A 41 -11.22 -3.57 32.17
N LYS A 42 -12.24 -4.35 32.51
CA LYS A 42 -12.71 -4.48 33.91
C LYS A 42 -11.66 -5.15 34.79
N ILE A 43 -10.99 -6.18 34.28
CA ILE A 43 -9.93 -6.88 34.98
C ILE A 43 -8.71 -5.98 35.12
N ALA A 44 -8.29 -5.30 34.04
CA ALA A 44 -7.18 -4.33 34.07
C ALA A 44 -7.40 -3.26 35.14
N ARG A 45 -8.59 -2.68 35.23
CA ARG A 45 -8.96 -1.67 36.23
C ARG A 45 -8.81 -2.18 37.67
N ASN A 46 -9.24 -3.42 37.93
CA ASN A 46 -9.20 -4.01 39.26
C ASN A 46 -7.78 -4.42 39.68
N VAL A 47 -6.98 -4.87 38.71
CA VAL A 47 -5.62 -5.37 38.95
C VAL A 47 -4.58 -4.23 38.93
N ALA A 48 -4.89 -3.09 38.30
CA ALA A 48 -3.95 -1.97 38.17
C ALA A 48 -3.42 -1.45 39.51
N ARG A 49 -4.27 -1.34 40.55
CA ARG A 49 -3.85 -0.85 41.87
C ARG A 49 -2.87 -1.80 42.58
N PRO A 50 -3.19 -3.12 42.74
CA PRO A 50 -2.24 -4.04 43.34
C PRO A 50 -0.97 -4.20 42.50
N MET A 51 -1.05 -4.15 41.16
CA MET A 51 0.13 -4.21 40.30
C MET A 51 1.03 -2.99 40.46
N ASN A 52 0.46 -1.78 40.58
CA ASN A 52 1.24 -0.58 40.85
C ASN A 52 1.97 -0.65 42.21
N LEU A 53 1.32 -1.21 43.23
CA LEU A 53 1.95 -1.38 44.54
C LEU A 53 3.13 -2.35 44.48
N ILE A 54 2.95 -3.49 43.80
CA ILE A 54 4.03 -4.46 43.55
C ILE A 54 5.16 -3.81 42.75
N SER A 55 4.83 -3.12 41.64
CA SER A 55 5.81 -2.40 40.82
C SER A 55 6.63 -1.39 41.63
N SER A 56 5.97 -0.60 42.47
CA SER A 56 6.67 0.36 43.34
C SER A 56 7.60 -0.32 44.34
N LEU A 57 7.20 -1.45 44.91
CA LEU A 57 8.00 -2.21 45.83
C LEU A 57 9.29 -2.77 45.17
N PHE A 58 9.14 -3.25 43.92
CA PHE A 58 10.25 -3.83 43.15
C PHE A 58 11.03 -2.80 42.33
N TYR A 59 10.57 -1.56 42.25
CA TYR A 59 11.21 -0.50 41.45
C TYR A 59 12.73 -0.35 41.72
N PRO A 60 13.23 -0.28 42.98
CA PRO A 60 14.67 -0.14 43.23
C PRO A 60 15.47 -1.30 42.67
N PHE A 61 14.91 -2.52 42.70
CA PHE A 61 15.55 -3.71 42.17
C PHE A 61 15.62 -3.69 40.64
N VAL A 62 14.51 -3.31 40.00
CA VAL A 62 14.44 -3.12 38.53
C VAL A 62 15.38 -2.01 38.07
N TRP A 63 15.46 -0.90 38.79
CA TRP A 63 16.40 0.18 38.50
C TRP A 63 17.88 -0.31 38.55
N LEU A 64 18.23 -1.06 39.58
CA LEU A 64 19.58 -1.66 39.72
C LEU A 64 19.91 -2.58 38.53
N LEU A 65 19.00 -3.50 38.19
CA LEU A 65 19.20 -4.43 37.06
C LEU A 65 19.31 -3.68 35.72
N SER A 66 18.45 -2.69 35.49
CA SER A 66 18.47 -1.84 34.29
C SER A 66 19.79 -1.07 34.18
N GLY A 67 20.32 -0.58 35.31
CA GLY A 67 21.61 0.11 35.37
C GLY A 67 22.77 -0.82 34.98
N ILE A 68 22.80 -2.04 35.52
CA ILE A 68 23.79 -3.05 35.16
C ILE A 68 23.69 -3.42 33.69
N THR A 69 22.50 -3.69 33.19
CA THR A 69 22.26 -4.00 31.76
C THR A 69 22.73 -2.89 30.85
N SER A 70 22.41 -1.63 31.19
CA SER A 70 22.85 -0.46 30.41
C SER A 70 24.38 -0.31 30.43
N LEU A 71 25.05 -0.61 31.54
CA LEU A 71 26.50 -0.61 31.65
C LEU A 71 27.12 -1.67 30.73
N ILE A 72 26.57 -2.89 30.75
CA ILE A 72 27.01 -3.99 29.88
C ILE A 72 26.87 -3.61 28.39
N PHE A 73 25.69 -3.05 27.99
CA PHE A 73 25.46 -2.61 26.60
C PHE A 73 26.45 -1.52 26.16
N LYS A 74 26.79 -0.60 27.09
CA LYS A 74 27.80 0.43 26.84
C LYS A 74 29.20 -0.15 26.68
N ILE A 75 29.59 -1.14 27.49
CA ILE A 75 30.92 -1.79 27.41
C ILE A 75 31.04 -2.56 26.08
N PHE A 76 30.02 -3.28 25.68
CA PHE A 76 30.00 -4.06 24.43
C PHE A 76 29.65 -3.26 23.20
N ASN A 77 29.46 -1.93 23.34
CA ASN A 77 29.06 -1.02 22.24
C ASN A 77 27.80 -1.49 21.47
N ILE A 78 26.89 -2.18 22.17
CA ILE A 78 25.63 -2.64 21.60
C ILE A 78 24.70 -1.44 21.54
N LYS A 79 24.46 -0.92 20.32
CA LYS A 79 23.45 0.12 20.10
C LYS A 79 22.08 -0.47 20.38
N LYS A 80 21.32 0.17 21.28
CA LYS A 80 19.87 -0.14 21.40
C LYS A 80 19.25 0.03 20.02
N PRO A 81 18.45 -0.92 19.54
CA PRO A 81 17.62 -0.65 18.37
C PRO A 81 16.83 0.61 18.72
N THR A 82 16.97 1.63 17.87
CA THR A 82 16.19 2.86 18.00
C THR A 82 14.73 2.44 17.93
N ASP A 83 13.94 2.84 18.93
CA ASP A 83 12.54 2.48 19.03
C ASP A 83 11.88 2.55 17.67
N THR A 84 11.51 1.41 17.21
CA THR A 84 10.60 1.00 16.17
C THR A 84 9.84 2.15 15.52
N ALA A 85 10.43 2.73 14.50
CA ALA A 85 9.59 3.29 13.45
C ALA A 85 8.69 2.12 12.99
N VAL A 86 7.38 2.32 13.10
CA VAL A 86 6.40 1.34 12.61
C VAL A 86 6.77 0.99 11.17
N THR A 87 6.99 -0.27 10.88
CA THR A 87 7.37 -0.72 9.54
C THR A 87 6.14 -0.80 8.64
N GLU A 88 6.36 -0.81 7.34
CA GLU A 88 5.28 -0.98 6.36
C GLU A 88 4.56 -2.32 6.57
N GLU A 89 5.31 -3.38 6.93
CA GLU A 89 4.76 -4.70 7.23
C GLU A 89 3.84 -4.67 8.45
N GLU A 90 4.19 -3.92 9.49
CA GLU A 90 3.33 -3.75 10.67
C GLU A 90 2.04 -3.00 10.31
N ILE A 91 2.11 -1.97 9.46
CA ILE A 91 0.93 -1.25 8.99
C ILE A 91 0.03 -2.19 8.17
N LYS A 92 0.60 -2.97 7.24
CA LYS A 92 -0.14 -3.96 6.45
C LYS A 92 -0.82 -5.01 7.32
N ALA A 93 -0.13 -5.48 8.37
CA ALA A 93 -0.69 -6.43 9.33
C ALA A 93 -1.90 -5.83 10.08
N MET A 94 -1.80 -4.57 10.53
CA MET A 94 -2.91 -3.88 11.20
C MET A 94 -4.12 -3.68 10.28
N ILE A 95 -3.89 -3.37 9.00
CA ILE A 95 -4.96 -3.22 8.00
C ILE A 95 -5.67 -4.56 7.76
N THR A 96 -4.91 -5.64 7.66
CA THR A 96 -5.44 -6.99 7.49
C THR A 96 -6.28 -7.40 8.69
N GLU A 97 -5.79 -7.16 9.92
CA GLU A 97 -6.54 -7.42 11.15
C GLU A 97 -7.82 -6.57 11.22
N GLY A 98 -7.74 -5.30 10.80
CA GLY A 98 -8.91 -4.42 10.71
C GLY A 98 -9.97 -4.91 9.74
N SER A 99 -9.57 -5.49 8.60
CA SER A 99 -10.48 -6.06 7.62
C SER A 99 -11.13 -7.36 8.15
N GLU A 100 -10.36 -8.25 8.77
CA GLU A 100 -10.90 -9.48 9.38
C GLU A 100 -11.93 -9.21 10.49
N HIS A 101 -11.79 -8.08 11.20
CA HIS A 101 -12.74 -7.66 12.24
C HIS A 101 -13.88 -6.78 11.72
N GLY A 102 -13.95 -6.51 10.41
CA GLY A 102 -15.00 -5.72 9.78
C GLY A 102 -14.94 -4.21 10.09
N SER A 103 -13.78 -3.72 10.52
CA SER A 103 -13.52 -2.28 10.75
C SER A 103 -13.05 -1.55 9.48
N ILE A 104 -12.55 -2.31 8.51
CA ILE A 104 -12.08 -1.87 7.19
C ILE A 104 -12.73 -2.79 6.17
N ASP A 105 -13.34 -2.23 5.14
CA ASP A 105 -13.90 -3.03 4.05
C ASP A 105 -12.77 -3.64 3.18
N GLU A 106 -13.04 -4.77 2.53
CA GLU A 106 -12.05 -5.45 1.69
C GLU A 106 -11.58 -4.58 0.52
N ASP A 107 -12.49 -3.78 -0.06
CA ASP A 107 -12.16 -2.83 -1.13
C ASP A 107 -11.23 -1.71 -0.62
N GLU A 108 -11.47 -1.20 0.57
CA GLU A 108 -10.59 -0.21 1.21
C GLU A 108 -9.19 -0.78 1.48
N LYS A 109 -9.10 -2.01 1.97
CA LYS A 109 -7.83 -2.72 2.18
C LYS A 109 -7.05 -2.83 0.87
N GLN A 110 -7.71 -3.27 -0.22
CA GLN A 110 -7.07 -3.39 -1.53
C GLN A 110 -6.53 -2.07 -2.05
N ILE A 111 -7.27 -0.96 -1.88
CA ILE A 111 -6.81 0.37 -2.27
C ILE A 111 -5.55 0.76 -1.48
N ILE A 112 -5.53 0.53 -0.17
CA ILE A 112 -4.37 0.84 0.67
C ILE A 112 -3.15 0.03 0.25
N GLU A 113 -3.30 -1.27 -0.02
CA GLU A 113 -2.22 -2.13 -0.51
C GLU A 113 -1.68 -1.64 -1.87
N ARG A 114 -2.55 -1.23 -2.80
CA ARG A 114 -2.15 -0.66 -4.09
C ARG A 114 -1.40 0.67 -3.94
N VAL A 115 -1.77 1.51 -2.96
CA VAL A 115 -1.04 2.75 -2.67
C VAL A 115 0.39 2.46 -2.20
N PHE A 116 0.61 1.47 -1.33
CA PHE A 116 1.96 1.05 -0.94
C PHE A 116 2.76 0.57 -2.14
N HIS A 117 2.16 -0.28 -2.97
CA HIS A 117 2.81 -0.78 -4.18
C HIS A 117 3.15 0.33 -5.18
N LEU A 118 2.29 1.35 -5.31
CA LEU A 118 2.53 2.47 -6.23
C LEU A 118 3.80 3.23 -5.88
N GLY A 119 4.09 3.38 -4.58
CA GLY A 119 5.28 4.10 -4.10
C GLY A 119 6.59 3.52 -4.63
N ASP A 120 6.63 2.21 -4.84
CA ASP A 120 7.82 1.50 -5.34
C ASP A 120 7.82 1.25 -6.85
N ARG A 121 6.67 1.37 -7.51
CA ARG A 121 6.53 1.12 -8.95
C ARG A 121 7.27 2.14 -9.79
N ASN A 122 7.99 1.64 -10.79
CA ASN A 122 8.54 2.47 -11.85
C ASN A 122 7.41 2.85 -12.83
N ILE A 123 7.46 4.08 -13.35
CA ILE A 123 6.46 4.59 -14.32
C ILE A 123 6.39 3.76 -15.60
N THR A 124 7.47 3.11 -15.98
CA THR A 124 7.52 2.21 -17.16
C THR A 124 6.58 1.02 -17.06
N SER A 125 6.23 0.60 -15.83
CA SER A 125 5.27 -0.51 -15.61
C SER A 125 3.80 -0.08 -15.71
N LEU A 126 3.54 1.21 -15.82
CA LEU A 126 2.20 1.81 -15.87
C LEU A 126 1.92 2.52 -17.20
N MET A 127 2.95 2.72 -18.02
CA MET A 127 2.82 3.50 -19.26
C MET A 127 2.16 2.67 -20.37
N THR A 128 1.50 3.37 -21.29
CA THR A 128 1.21 2.85 -22.63
C THR A 128 2.50 2.88 -23.43
N HIS A 129 2.92 1.73 -23.95
CA HIS A 129 4.16 1.62 -24.72
C HIS A 129 4.06 2.40 -26.03
N ARG A 130 5.20 2.90 -26.53
CA ARG A 130 5.27 3.73 -27.76
C ARG A 130 4.60 3.11 -28.98
N THR A 131 4.62 1.77 -29.09
CA THR A 131 4.00 1.03 -30.21
C THR A 131 2.47 1.12 -30.21
N ASP A 132 1.87 1.36 -29.05
CA ASP A 132 0.43 1.35 -28.84
C ASP A 132 -0.15 2.75 -28.75
N ILE A 133 0.71 3.78 -28.83
CA ILE A 133 0.29 5.18 -28.81
C ILE A 133 -0.34 5.56 -30.16
N ILE A 134 -1.58 6.00 -30.10
CA ILE A 134 -2.26 6.62 -31.26
C ILE A 134 -1.93 8.10 -31.26
N TRP A 135 -1.30 8.59 -32.31
CA TRP A 135 -0.85 9.97 -32.46
C TRP A 135 -1.37 10.62 -33.73
N LEU A 136 -1.31 11.94 -33.82
CA LEU A 136 -1.77 12.76 -34.94
C LEU A 136 -0.59 13.46 -35.57
N ASP A 137 -0.61 13.66 -36.90
CA ASP A 137 0.41 14.44 -37.58
C ASP A 137 0.12 15.93 -37.47
N VAL A 138 1.14 16.74 -37.19
CA VAL A 138 1.03 18.20 -37.07
C VAL A 138 0.48 18.86 -38.34
N ASN A 139 0.72 18.25 -39.49
CA ASN A 139 0.29 18.74 -40.81
C ASN A 139 -1.16 18.41 -41.11
N ASP A 140 -1.79 17.51 -40.39
CA ASP A 140 -3.21 17.18 -40.57
C ASP A 140 -4.09 18.39 -40.25
N THR A 141 -5.18 18.51 -41.00
CA THR A 141 -6.26 19.47 -40.71
C THR A 141 -7.19 18.92 -39.61
N VAL A 142 -7.88 19.82 -38.92
CA VAL A 142 -8.87 19.42 -37.90
C VAL A 142 -9.95 18.52 -38.47
N GLU A 143 -10.33 18.74 -39.75
CA GLU A 143 -11.35 17.91 -40.43
C GLU A 143 -10.85 16.47 -40.67
N GLU A 144 -9.61 16.31 -41.13
CA GLU A 144 -9.00 14.99 -41.33
C GLU A 144 -8.88 14.22 -40.03
N VAL A 145 -8.46 14.91 -38.97
CA VAL A 145 -8.37 14.31 -37.64
C VAL A 145 -9.74 13.87 -37.13
N LYS A 146 -10.77 14.71 -37.26
CA LYS A 146 -12.14 14.33 -36.85
C LYS A 146 -12.65 13.08 -37.59
N LYS A 147 -12.27 12.88 -38.85
CA LYS A 147 -12.61 11.65 -39.59
C LYS A 147 -11.83 10.44 -39.10
N LYS A 148 -10.55 10.59 -38.73
CA LYS A 148 -9.72 9.53 -38.18
C LYS A 148 -10.17 9.06 -36.78
N LEU A 149 -10.73 9.95 -35.96
CA LEU A 149 -11.13 9.68 -34.57
C LEU A 149 -12.50 8.98 -34.41
N ASN A 150 -13.18 8.57 -35.50
CA ASN A 150 -14.51 7.98 -35.42
C ASN A 150 -14.57 6.59 -34.74
N GLU A 151 -13.45 5.90 -34.58
CA GLU A 151 -13.42 4.51 -34.07
C GLU A 151 -12.98 4.41 -32.59
N VAL A 152 -12.04 5.26 -32.16
CA VAL A 152 -11.54 5.27 -30.77
C VAL A 152 -11.36 6.70 -30.33
N VAL A 153 -12.01 7.11 -29.25
CA VAL A 153 -11.96 8.49 -28.75
C VAL A 153 -11.25 8.54 -27.40
N PHE A 154 -9.98 8.96 -27.41
CA PHE A 154 -9.27 9.36 -26.20
C PHE A 154 -9.53 10.85 -25.90
N SER A 155 -9.36 11.25 -24.66
CA SER A 155 -9.51 12.67 -24.27
C SER A 155 -8.39 13.57 -24.79
N THR A 156 -7.20 12.98 -25.09
CA THR A 156 -5.99 13.69 -25.48
C THR A 156 -5.18 12.83 -26.45
N TYR A 157 -4.61 13.48 -27.47
CA TYR A 157 -3.73 12.84 -28.45
C TYR A 157 -2.38 13.54 -28.53
N PRO A 158 -1.26 12.79 -28.61
CA PRO A 158 0.03 13.32 -29.03
C PRO A 158 -0.02 13.86 -30.44
N VAL A 159 0.69 14.95 -30.67
CA VAL A 159 0.90 15.50 -32.03
C VAL A 159 2.38 15.43 -32.34
N CYS A 160 2.72 14.75 -33.42
CA CYS A 160 4.09 14.51 -33.86
C CYS A 160 4.33 15.05 -35.27
N ASP A 161 5.59 15.19 -35.66
CA ASP A 161 6.02 15.65 -36.97
C ASP A 161 6.59 14.48 -37.78
N GLY A 162 5.73 13.79 -38.52
CA GLY A 162 6.05 12.67 -39.38
C GLY A 162 6.43 11.36 -38.66
N VAL A 163 7.06 11.45 -37.47
CA VAL A 163 7.46 10.29 -36.66
C VAL A 163 7.12 10.49 -35.19
N ILE A 164 6.86 9.40 -34.50
CA ILE A 164 6.43 9.44 -33.08
C ILE A 164 7.47 10.02 -32.13
N ASP A 165 8.76 9.97 -32.48
CA ASP A 165 9.84 10.52 -31.67
C ASP A 165 9.90 12.06 -31.73
N GLU A 166 9.28 12.69 -32.74
CA GLU A 166 9.22 14.14 -32.89
C GLU A 166 7.91 14.72 -32.34
N ILE A 167 7.72 14.65 -31.04
CA ILE A 167 6.53 15.16 -30.36
C ILE A 167 6.56 16.69 -30.32
N LYS A 168 5.56 17.32 -30.92
CA LYS A 168 5.35 18.78 -30.89
C LYS A 168 4.47 19.22 -29.70
N GLY A 169 3.65 18.31 -29.18
CA GLY A 169 2.80 18.58 -28.03
C GLY A 169 1.58 17.65 -27.95
N LEU A 170 0.54 18.18 -27.34
CA LEU A 170 -0.73 17.48 -27.10
C LEU A 170 -1.90 18.26 -27.68
N VAL A 171 -2.92 17.56 -28.15
CA VAL A 171 -4.22 18.14 -28.51
C VAL A 171 -5.33 17.48 -27.69
N TYR A 172 -6.18 18.30 -27.08
CA TYR A 172 -7.38 17.82 -26.40
C TYR A 172 -8.55 17.72 -27.36
N VAL A 173 -9.28 16.63 -27.33
CA VAL A 173 -10.46 16.42 -28.19
C VAL A 173 -11.50 17.53 -28.02
N LYS A 174 -11.69 18.03 -26.79
CA LYS A 174 -12.56 19.17 -26.50
C LYS A 174 -12.18 20.44 -27.27
N ASP A 175 -10.89 20.65 -27.55
CA ASP A 175 -10.40 21.81 -28.32
C ASP A 175 -10.56 21.56 -29.82
N LEU A 176 -10.38 20.32 -30.29
CA LEU A 176 -10.70 19.91 -31.67
C LEU A 176 -12.17 20.16 -32.02
N LEU A 177 -13.08 19.85 -31.09
CA LEU A 177 -14.53 20.04 -31.35
C LEU A 177 -14.94 21.52 -31.49
N LYS A 178 -14.21 22.43 -30.86
CA LYS A 178 -14.45 23.88 -30.88
C LYS A 178 -13.73 24.60 -32.01
N CYS A 179 -12.75 23.92 -32.64
CA CYS A 179 -11.93 24.53 -33.67
C CYS A 179 -12.57 24.45 -35.04
N ASP A 180 -12.25 25.46 -35.89
CA ASP A 180 -12.66 25.50 -37.30
C ASP A 180 -12.04 24.29 -38.04
N PRO A 181 -12.84 23.51 -38.79
CA PRO A 181 -12.36 22.33 -39.52
C PRO A 181 -11.20 22.58 -40.49
N SER A 182 -11.11 23.79 -41.06
CA SER A 182 -10.07 24.13 -42.03
C SER A 182 -8.70 24.48 -41.40
N LYS A 183 -8.65 24.66 -40.07
CA LYS A 183 -7.40 25.00 -39.38
C LYS A 183 -6.50 23.79 -39.24
N LYS A 184 -5.17 24.05 -39.25
CA LYS A 184 -4.15 23.05 -38.92
C LYS A 184 -4.09 22.79 -37.42
N LEU A 185 -3.69 21.57 -37.04
CA LEU A 185 -3.50 21.17 -35.63
C LEU A 185 -2.53 22.08 -34.88
N GLU A 186 -1.50 22.60 -35.56
CA GLU A 186 -0.48 23.47 -34.96
C GLU A 186 -1.07 24.63 -34.14
N SER A 187 -2.26 25.16 -34.55
CA SER A 187 -2.90 26.28 -33.87
C SER A 187 -3.49 25.96 -32.50
N ILE A 188 -3.66 24.69 -32.17
CA ILE A 188 -4.31 24.20 -30.92
C ILE A 188 -3.44 23.29 -30.09
N ILE A 189 -2.18 23.10 -30.48
CA ILE A 189 -1.21 22.28 -29.73
C ILE A 189 -0.97 22.92 -28.37
N LYS A 190 -0.95 22.07 -27.34
CA LYS A 190 -0.58 22.42 -25.97
C LYS A 190 0.79 21.82 -25.63
N PRO A 191 1.54 22.42 -24.70
CA PRO A 191 2.82 21.90 -24.25
C PRO A 191 2.71 20.47 -23.73
N ALA A 192 3.70 19.64 -24.03
CA ALA A 192 3.87 18.30 -23.49
C ALA A 192 4.78 18.30 -22.27
N LEU A 193 4.54 17.38 -21.34
CA LEU A 193 5.41 17.13 -20.19
C LEU A 193 6.24 15.88 -20.46
N PHE A 194 7.58 16.02 -20.40
CA PHE A 194 8.51 14.90 -20.54
C PHE A 194 9.12 14.52 -19.21
N VAL A 195 9.23 13.23 -18.95
CA VAL A 195 9.81 12.67 -17.73
C VAL A 195 10.74 11.52 -18.05
N PRO A 196 11.89 11.41 -17.36
CA PRO A 196 12.79 10.27 -17.52
C PRO A 196 12.14 8.96 -17.05
N GLU A 197 12.47 7.85 -17.71
CA GLU A 197 11.92 6.52 -17.42
C GLU A 197 12.23 5.98 -16.02
N ASN A 198 13.32 6.45 -15.39
CA ASN A 198 13.76 6.03 -14.06
C ASN A 198 12.96 6.69 -12.91
N ASN A 199 11.94 7.51 -13.21
CA ASN A 199 11.10 8.11 -12.19
C ASN A 199 10.15 7.07 -11.58
N LYS A 200 9.88 7.22 -10.28
CA LYS A 200 8.83 6.48 -9.59
C LYS A 200 7.45 7.11 -9.83
N ALA A 201 6.40 6.30 -9.76
CA ALA A 201 5.02 6.75 -10.00
C ALA A 201 4.59 7.90 -9.07
N TYR A 202 5.01 7.90 -7.80
CA TYR A 202 4.73 8.99 -6.86
C TYR A 202 5.37 10.31 -7.28
N GLN A 203 6.62 10.29 -7.78
CA GLN A 203 7.30 11.50 -8.26
C GLN A 203 6.61 12.09 -9.50
N LEU A 204 6.09 11.21 -10.36
CA LEU A 204 5.31 11.64 -11.51
C LEU A 204 4.00 12.31 -11.08
N LEU A 205 3.29 11.73 -10.10
CA LEU A 205 2.05 12.31 -9.57
C LEU A 205 2.28 13.74 -9.05
N GLU A 206 3.38 13.99 -8.34
CA GLU A 206 3.76 15.33 -7.87
C GLU A 206 4.06 16.29 -9.04
N LYS A 207 4.69 15.81 -10.11
CA LYS A 207 4.93 16.62 -11.31
C LYS A 207 3.62 16.96 -12.04
N ILE A 208 2.70 16.02 -12.18
CA ILE A 208 1.38 16.25 -12.76
C ILE A 208 0.59 17.29 -11.95
N LYS A 209 0.58 17.17 -10.62
CA LYS A 209 -0.07 18.14 -9.73
C LYS A 209 0.47 19.55 -9.90
N SER A 210 1.79 19.70 -10.00
CA SER A 210 2.44 21.02 -10.11
C SER A 210 2.29 21.64 -11.48
N SER A 211 2.38 20.85 -12.57
CA SER A 211 2.30 21.32 -13.94
C SER A 211 0.86 21.52 -14.44
N LYS A 212 -0.14 20.85 -13.81
CA LYS A 212 -1.54 20.76 -14.28
C LYS A 212 -1.67 20.11 -15.67
N ILE A 213 -0.66 19.39 -16.13
CA ILE A 213 -0.66 18.62 -17.37
C ILE A 213 -0.88 17.16 -17.00
N HIS A 214 -1.98 16.57 -17.46
CA HIS A 214 -2.42 15.24 -17.05
C HIS A 214 -1.86 14.11 -17.91
N THR A 215 -1.07 14.42 -18.93
CA THR A 215 -0.45 13.47 -19.86
C THR A 215 1.04 13.74 -19.92
N CYS A 216 1.86 12.70 -19.72
CA CYS A 216 3.31 12.80 -19.70
C CYS A 216 3.90 11.81 -20.71
N PHE A 217 4.97 12.22 -21.36
CA PHE A 217 5.80 11.37 -22.22
C PHE A 217 7.02 10.88 -21.44
N ILE A 218 7.27 9.58 -21.55
CA ILE A 218 8.39 8.93 -20.88
C ILE A 218 9.51 8.78 -21.90
N VAL A 219 10.68 9.29 -21.55
CA VAL A 219 11.86 9.26 -22.42
C VAL A 219 13.04 8.57 -21.71
N ASN A 220 13.84 7.87 -22.48
CA ASN A 220 15.10 7.28 -21.99
C ASN A 220 16.21 8.32 -21.92
N GLU A 221 17.44 7.91 -21.56
CA GLU A 221 18.61 8.78 -21.40
C GLU A 221 19.07 9.42 -22.72
N TYR A 222 18.65 8.87 -23.85
CA TYR A 222 18.96 9.40 -25.19
C TYR A 222 17.89 10.35 -25.72
N GLY A 223 16.81 10.56 -24.95
CA GLY A 223 15.69 11.39 -25.37
C GLY A 223 14.70 10.70 -26.29
N THR A 224 14.82 9.38 -26.50
CA THR A 224 13.89 8.58 -27.29
C THR A 224 12.63 8.33 -26.49
N LEU A 225 11.47 8.39 -27.14
CA LEU A 225 10.17 8.08 -26.53
C LEU A 225 10.06 6.59 -26.20
N GLU A 226 9.80 6.26 -24.96
CA GLU A 226 9.50 4.91 -24.49
C GLU A 226 7.99 4.66 -24.40
N GLY A 227 7.24 5.66 -23.97
CA GLY A 227 5.81 5.53 -23.78
C GLY A 227 5.13 6.83 -23.34
N MET A 228 3.84 6.69 -23.03
CA MET A 228 3.00 7.77 -22.52
C MET A 228 2.27 7.28 -21.26
N ILE A 229 2.10 8.16 -20.29
CA ILE A 229 1.32 7.88 -19.08
C ILE A 229 0.39 9.07 -18.79
N THR A 230 -0.82 8.76 -18.38
CA THR A 230 -1.82 9.75 -17.99
C THR A 230 -2.10 9.71 -16.49
N LEU A 231 -2.76 10.73 -15.97
CA LEU A 231 -3.25 10.73 -14.60
C LEU A 231 -4.23 9.57 -14.36
N ASN A 232 -5.02 9.19 -15.37
CA ASN A 232 -5.96 8.08 -15.27
C ASN A 232 -5.23 6.75 -15.03
N ASP A 233 -4.12 6.49 -15.71
CA ASP A 233 -3.34 5.25 -15.54
C ASP A 233 -2.81 5.14 -14.10
N ILE A 234 -2.40 6.26 -13.51
CA ILE A 234 -1.96 6.30 -12.10
C ILE A 234 -3.15 6.08 -11.15
N MET A 235 -4.31 6.67 -11.46
CA MET A 235 -5.52 6.48 -10.64
C MET A 235 -6.04 5.06 -10.75
N GLU A 236 -6.00 4.44 -11.92
CA GLU A 236 -6.36 3.05 -12.16
C GLU A 236 -5.42 2.09 -11.39
N ALA A 237 -4.14 2.40 -11.33
CA ALA A 237 -3.18 1.64 -10.51
C ALA A 237 -3.47 1.70 -9.00
N ILE A 238 -4.19 2.73 -8.51
CA ILE A 238 -4.60 2.87 -7.11
C ILE A 238 -5.97 2.24 -6.87
N VAL A 239 -6.97 2.59 -7.70
CA VAL A 239 -8.36 2.19 -7.48
C VAL A 239 -8.63 0.78 -8.03
N GLY A 240 -7.89 0.36 -9.07
CA GLY A 240 -8.16 -0.83 -9.87
C GLY A 240 -8.89 -0.48 -11.14
N ASP A 241 -9.18 -1.50 -11.93
CA ASP A 241 -9.85 -1.34 -13.22
C ASP A 241 -11.13 -0.52 -13.06
N VAL A 242 -11.14 0.65 -13.66
CA VAL A 242 -12.34 1.50 -13.73
C VAL A 242 -12.98 1.22 -15.08
N PRO A 243 -14.20 0.63 -15.13
CA PRO A 243 -14.89 0.39 -16.38
C PRO A 243 -15.02 1.70 -17.17
N GLN A 244 -14.42 1.76 -18.35
CA GLN A 244 -14.60 2.90 -19.24
C GLN A 244 -15.97 2.77 -19.89
N ALA A 245 -16.74 3.84 -19.88
CA ALA A 245 -18.05 3.86 -20.53
C ALA A 245 -17.90 3.50 -22.02
N GLY A 246 -18.32 2.29 -22.42
CA GLY A 246 -18.24 1.78 -23.79
C GLY A 246 -17.42 0.49 -23.99
N GLN A 247 -16.87 -0.12 -22.93
CA GLN A 247 -16.16 -1.42 -23.01
C GLN A 247 -17.02 -2.62 -22.61
N ASP A 248 -18.29 -2.42 -22.27
CA ASP A 248 -19.23 -3.51 -22.01
C ASP A 248 -19.99 -3.83 -23.31
N GLU A 249 -19.39 -4.68 -24.17
CA GLU A 249 -20.08 -5.63 -25.07
C GLU A 249 -19.10 -6.71 -25.57
#